data_c856491a1a4d0618c910df4b69352c07
#
_entry.id   c856491a1a4d0618c910df4b69352c07
#
_cell.length_a   1.000
_cell.length_b   1.000
_cell.length_c   1.000
_cell.angle_alpha   90.00
_cell.angle_beta   90.00
_cell.angle_gamma   90.00
#
_symmetry.space_group_name_H-M   'P 1'
#
loop_
_entity.id
_entity.type
_entity.pdbx_description
1 polymer ?
#
loop_
_entity_poly.entity_id
_entity_poly.type
_entity_poly.pdbx_seq_one_letter_code
_entity_poly.pdbx_strand_id
1 'polypeptide(L)'
;MPDPAGVKLGAEMIEPHFAVASTFSPRFRAVIAEADRMARQFGARLSVLHAGERSDEKVEKFHGAFGELGRSEVDIYWCEGETPAEALVDAAASEYFDLLIAGALDHPNEYRNFTGCVVRELLQRAPCNLLLIPSPSENAPQGRKTACLMVEAHRPRWRAAREALASIAPEFIAVLAADSPFAHAREAALGHEEAHESLDDVCESLGEIAAEVDLRSVRSNTGFTLCDIVQEAAPDYLLVEAEWRDRKRVLPPHLDWLNQVIPARLFLLGKPPREDSVEL
;
A
#
# COMPACT_ATOMS: atom_id res chain seq x y z
N MET A 1 18.47 30.60 41.30
CA MET A 1 17.57 29.73 40.57
C MET A 1 17.69 30.03 39.10
N PRO A 2 18.26 29.15 38.28
CA PRO A 2 18.25 29.30 36.82
C PRO A 2 16.99 28.65 36.25
N ASP A 3 16.33 29.37 35.40
CA ASP A 3 15.16 29.02 34.59
C ASP A 3 15.49 27.88 33.61
N PRO A 4 14.75 26.76 33.59
CA PRO A 4 14.94 25.75 32.54
C PRO A 4 14.20 26.17 31.27
N ALA A 5 14.86 26.94 30.42
CA ALA A 5 14.41 27.17 29.06
C ALA A 5 14.43 25.83 28.30
N GLY A 6 13.32 25.13 28.33
CA GLY A 6 13.05 23.96 27.53
C GLY A 6 13.08 24.32 26.05
N VAL A 7 14.12 23.85 25.36
CA VAL A 7 14.19 23.83 23.92
C VAL A 7 13.15 22.84 23.42
N LYS A 8 11.95 23.33 23.08
CA LYS A 8 11.02 22.63 22.20
C LYS A 8 11.57 22.76 20.77
N LEU A 9 12.39 21.83 20.34
CA LEU A 9 12.58 21.55 18.94
C LEU A 9 11.24 21.00 18.43
N GLY A 10 10.43 21.86 17.82
CA GLY A 10 9.28 21.46 17.04
C GLY A 10 9.80 20.68 15.86
N ALA A 11 9.72 19.35 15.88
CA ALA A 11 9.72 18.57 14.67
C ALA A 11 8.47 19.04 13.89
N GLU A 12 8.65 19.81 12.83
CA GLU A 12 7.60 20.04 11.85
C GLU A 12 7.20 18.65 11.36
N MET A 13 6.00 18.22 11.72
CA MET A 13 5.43 16.99 11.17
C MET A 13 5.21 17.26 9.69
N ILE A 14 6.05 16.67 8.86
CA ILE A 14 5.91 16.76 7.40
C ILE A 14 4.59 16.06 7.07
N GLU A 15 3.64 16.81 6.50
CA GLU A 15 2.37 16.27 6.03
C GLU A 15 2.62 15.22 4.95
N PRO A 16 2.10 13.98 5.09
CA PRO A 16 2.28 12.96 4.08
C PRO A 16 1.70 13.42 2.73
N HIS A 17 2.37 13.05 1.64
CA HIS A 17 1.93 13.40 0.30
C HIS A 17 1.52 12.16 -0.49
N PHE A 18 0.24 12.03 -0.77
CA PHE A 18 -0.35 10.92 -1.53
C PHE A 18 -0.61 11.35 -2.97
N ALA A 19 -0.49 10.40 -3.88
CA ALA A 19 -0.90 10.58 -5.26
C ALA A 19 -1.94 9.54 -5.67
N VAL A 20 -2.94 9.92 -6.46
CA VAL A 20 -3.83 8.98 -7.12
C VAL A 20 -3.48 8.89 -8.59
N ALA A 21 -3.08 7.69 -9.06
CA ALA A 21 -2.94 7.39 -10.49
C ALA A 21 -4.34 7.19 -11.07
N SER A 22 -4.77 8.11 -11.92
CA SER A 22 -6.13 8.10 -12.42
C SER A 22 -6.19 8.17 -13.94
N THR A 23 -7.09 7.37 -14.48
CA THR A 23 -7.52 7.38 -15.88
C THR A 23 -9.02 7.67 -15.92
N PHE A 24 -9.53 8.18 -17.05
CA PHE A 24 -10.97 8.44 -17.22
C PHE A 24 -11.74 7.15 -17.56
N SER A 25 -11.52 6.10 -16.78
CA SER A 25 -12.28 4.86 -16.86
C SER A 25 -13.68 5.03 -16.25
N PRO A 26 -14.59 4.09 -16.47
CA PRO A 26 -15.91 4.11 -15.81
C PRO A 26 -15.86 4.16 -14.28
N ARG A 27 -14.72 3.78 -13.67
CA ARG A 27 -14.51 3.80 -12.21
C ARG A 27 -13.77 5.03 -11.71
N PHE A 28 -13.50 5.99 -12.57
CA PHE A 28 -12.74 7.20 -12.28
C PHE A 28 -13.18 7.87 -10.97
N ARG A 29 -14.50 8.18 -10.84
CA ARG A 29 -15.05 8.86 -9.64
C ARG A 29 -14.87 8.04 -8.38
N ALA A 30 -15.10 6.73 -8.46
CA ALA A 30 -14.95 5.84 -7.32
C ALA A 30 -13.50 5.75 -6.83
N VAL A 31 -12.51 5.69 -7.75
CA VAL A 31 -11.08 5.71 -7.40
C VAL A 31 -10.70 7.02 -6.73
N ILE A 32 -11.15 8.16 -7.27
CA ILE A 32 -10.90 9.49 -6.68
C ILE A 32 -11.54 9.59 -5.29
N ALA A 33 -12.77 9.13 -5.11
CA ALA A 33 -13.46 9.18 -3.82
C ALA A 33 -12.77 8.32 -2.76
N GLU A 34 -12.26 7.14 -3.13
CA GLU A 34 -11.49 6.32 -2.20
C GLU A 34 -10.13 6.93 -1.87
N ALA A 35 -9.45 7.51 -2.86
CA ALA A 35 -8.18 8.20 -2.63
C ALA A 35 -8.36 9.42 -1.70
N ASP A 36 -9.44 10.18 -1.86
CA ASP A 36 -9.76 11.30 -0.98
C ASP A 36 -10.04 10.83 0.46
N ARG A 37 -10.80 9.73 0.63
CA ARG A 37 -11.03 9.14 1.95
C ARG A 37 -9.73 8.71 2.62
N MET A 38 -8.85 8.04 1.88
CA MET A 38 -7.54 7.63 2.39
C MET A 38 -6.70 8.82 2.78
N ALA A 39 -6.59 9.84 1.92
CA ALA A 39 -5.83 11.04 2.22
C ALA A 39 -6.34 11.74 3.49
N ARG A 40 -7.66 11.92 3.64
CA ARG A 40 -8.25 12.50 4.86
C ARG A 40 -7.97 11.65 6.10
N GLN A 41 -8.07 10.34 5.99
CA GLN A 41 -7.85 9.41 7.10
C GLN A 41 -6.41 9.44 7.60
N PHE A 42 -5.45 9.62 6.70
CA PHE A 42 -4.02 9.71 7.01
C PHE A 42 -3.54 11.15 7.25
N GLY A 43 -4.42 12.15 7.16
CA GLY A 43 -4.03 13.56 7.25
C GLY A 43 -3.04 13.96 6.15
N ALA A 44 -3.21 13.42 4.94
CA ALA A 44 -2.29 13.59 3.82
C ALA A 44 -2.80 14.59 2.79
N ARG A 45 -1.87 15.32 2.17
CA ARG A 45 -2.12 16.04 0.93
C ARG A 45 -2.34 15.04 -0.20
N LEU A 46 -3.30 15.30 -1.09
CA LEU A 46 -3.62 14.45 -2.23
C LEU A 46 -3.37 15.18 -3.54
N SER A 47 -2.65 14.55 -4.46
CA SER A 47 -2.42 14.99 -5.85
C SER A 47 -2.87 13.92 -6.83
N VAL A 48 -3.00 14.30 -8.10
CA VAL A 48 -3.33 13.38 -9.20
C VAL A 48 -2.11 13.15 -10.06
N LEU A 49 -1.82 11.90 -10.42
CA LEU A 49 -0.94 11.53 -11.50
C LEU A 49 -1.77 11.05 -12.70
N HIS A 50 -1.62 11.69 -13.85
CA HIS A 50 -2.29 11.29 -15.10
C HIS A 50 -1.27 11.08 -16.20
N ALA A 51 -1.16 9.85 -16.69
CA ALA A 51 -0.33 9.53 -17.84
C ALA A 51 -1.05 9.97 -19.12
N GLY A 52 -0.51 10.98 -19.78
CA GLY A 52 -1.02 11.53 -21.04
C GLY A 52 -1.06 13.06 -21.07
N GLU A 53 -1.35 13.58 -22.25
CA GLU A 53 -1.36 15.01 -22.51
C GLU A 53 -2.44 15.76 -21.72
N ARG A 54 -2.10 16.97 -21.32
CA ARG A 54 -3.04 17.92 -20.70
C ARG A 54 -4.06 18.42 -21.70
N SER A 55 -5.33 18.47 -21.31
CA SER A 55 -6.36 19.22 -22.00
C SER A 55 -7.30 19.89 -20.98
N ASP A 56 -7.94 20.99 -21.38
CA ASP A 56 -8.86 21.73 -20.51
C ASP A 56 -10.04 20.84 -20.09
N GLU A 57 -10.54 20.00 -20.99
CA GLU A 57 -11.59 19.02 -20.67
C GLU A 57 -11.20 18.04 -19.56
N LYS A 58 -9.96 17.55 -19.59
CA LYS A 58 -9.45 16.65 -18.54
C LYS A 58 -9.27 17.37 -17.21
N VAL A 59 -8.77 18.61 -17.26
CA VAL A 59 -8.63 19.47 -16.07
C VAL A 59 -9.99 19.71 -15.42
N GLU A 60 -11.00 20.08 -16.21
CA GLU A 60 -12.37 20.29 -15.72
C GLU A 60 -12.96 19.01 -15.11
N LYS A 61 -12.73 17.83 -15.72
CA LYS A 61 -13.17 16.54 -15.17
C LYS A 61 -12.57 16.24 -13.80
N PHE A 62 -11.27 16.51 -13.61
CA PHE A 62 -10.63 16.34 -12.31
C PHE A 62 -11.20 17.33 -11.29
N HIS A 63 -11.23 18.61 -11.62
CA HIS A 63 -11.78 19.63 -10.72
C HIS A 63 -13.25 19.35 -10.36
N GLY A 64 -14.05 18.91 -11.32
CA GLY A 64 -15.44 18.52 -11.06
C GLY A 64 -15.55 17.36 -10.06
N ALA A 65 -14.76 16.30 -10.25
CA ALA A 65 -14.75 15.14 -9.37
C ALA A 65 -14.30 15.50 -7.94
N PHE A 66 -13.24 16.31 -7.79
CA PHE A 66 -12.78 16.75 -6.49
C PHE A 66 -13.70 17.78 -5.84
N GLY A 67 -14.31 18.66 -6.65
CA GLY A 67 -15.31 19.62 -6.18
C GLY A 67 -16.52 18.95 -5.54
N GLU A 68 -17.00 17.82 -6.10
CA GLU A 68 -18.08 17.00 -5.50
C GLU A 68 -17.69 16.43 -4.13
N LEU A 69 -16.39 16.22 -3.88
CA LEU A 69 -15.84 15.76 -2.60
C LEU A 69 -15.48 16.92 -1.65
N GLY A 70 -15.75 18.15 -2.05
CA GLY A 70 -15.46 19.36 -1.25
C GLY A 70 -13.99 19.74 -1.21
N ARG A 71 -13.17 19.29 -2.19
CA ARG A 71 -11.81 19.77 -2.39
C ARG A 71 -11.80 20.85 -3.48
N SER A 72 -11.39 22.06 -3.12
CA SER A 72 -11.31 23.19 -4.05
C SER A 72 -10.04 23.18 -4.89
N GLU A 73 -8.96 22.63 -4.34
CA GLU A 73 -7.65 22.62 -4.97
C GLU A 73 -7.07 21.21 -4.93
N VAL A 74 -6.51 20.79 -6.06
CA VAL A 74 -5.75 19.54 -6.21
C VAL A 74 -4.69 19.74 -7.28
N ASP A 75 -3.46 19.36 -6.97
CA ASP A 75 -2.36 19.37 -7.93
C ASP A 75 -2.51 18.23 -8.91
N ILE A 76 -2.41 18.52 -10.21
CA ILE A 76 -2.50 17.52 -11.28
C ILE A 76 -1.16 17.48 -12.01
N TYR A 77 -0.46 16.35 -11.91
CA TYR A 77 0.77 16.07 -12.60
C TYR A 77 0.48 15.31 -13.90
N TRP A 78 0.85 15.91 -15.02
CA TRP A 78 0.73 15.33 -16.33
C TRP A 78 2.01 14.57 -16.64
N CYS A 79 1.91 13.23 -16.64
CA CYS A 79 3.09 12.36 -16.72
C CYS A 79 3.34 11.93 -18.16
N GLU A 80 4.58 12.09 -18.63
CA GLU A 80 5.04 11.69 -19.96
C GLU A 80 5.98 10.48 -19.83
N GLY A 81 5.90 9.53 -20.76
CA GLY A 81 6.75 8.34 -20.80
C GLY A 81 6.39 7.44 -21.97
N GLU A 82 7.20 6.43 -22.27
CA GLU A 82 6.94 5.49 -23.36
C GLU A 82 5.69 4.64 -23.08
N THR A 83 5.45 4.33 -21.80
CA THR A 83 4.25 3.64 -21.35
C THR A 83 3.57 4.39 -20.21
N PRO A 84 2.25 4.22 -20.00
CA PRO A 84 1.57 4.83 -18.87
C PRO A 84 2.16 4.41 -17.51
N ALA A 85 2.63 3.18 -17.38
CA ALA A 85 3.23 2.69 -16.15
C ALA A 85 4.56 3.38 -15.86
N GLU A 86 5.43 3.50 -16.86
CA GLU A 86 6.71 4.20 -16.75
C GLU A 86 6.51 5.67 -16.40
N ALA A 87 5.62 6.37 -17.10
CA ALA A 87 5.27 7.75 -16.81
C ALA A 87 4.86 7.96 -15.34
N LEU A 88 4.02 7.07 -14.79
CA LEU A 88 3.57 7.12 -13.41
C LEU A 88 4.69 6.81 -12.41
N VAL A 89 5.57 5.83 -12.71
CA VAL A 89 6.70 5.46 -11.86
C VAL A 89 7.71 6.62 -11.78
N ASP A 90 8.05 7.21 -12.92
CA ASP A 90 9.02 8.30 -12.99
C ASP A 90 8.49 9.57 -12.28
N ALA A 91 7.22 9.90 -12.49
CA ALA A 91 6.57 11.00 -11.77
C ALA A 91 6.53 10.74 -10.26
N ALA A 92 6.21 9.51 -9.85
CA ALA A 92 6.20 9.16 -8.43
C ALA A 92 7.59 9.25 -7.78
N ALA A 93 8.65 8.96 -8.54
CA ALA A 93 10.04 9.12 -8.08
C ALA A 93 10.45 10.58 -7.94
N SER A 94 10.07 11.41 -8.93
CA SER A 94 10.49 12.83 -8.98
C SER A 94 9.83 13.69 -7.90
N GLU A 95 8.58 13.39 -7.55
CA GLU A 95 7.77 14.19 -6.64
C GLU A 95 7.75 13.67 -5.19
N TYR A 96 8.48 12.59 -4.91
CA TYR A 96 8.66 12.01 -3.57
C TYR A 96 7.36 11.70 -2.83
N PHE A 97 6.37 11.11 -3.51
CA PHE A 97 5.13 10.70 -2.87
C PHE A 97 5.35 9.62 -1.79
N ASP A 98 4.56 9.67 -0.74
CA ASP A 98 4.57 8.66 0.31
C ASP A 98 3.73 7.44 -0.04
N LEU A 99 2.64 7.65 -0.78
CA LEU A 99 1.70 6.61 -1.22
C LEU A 99 1.18 6.92 -2.62
N LEU A 100 1.26 5.93 -3.50
CA LEU A 100 0.58 5.94 -4.79
C LEU A 100 -0.68 5.07 -4.71
N ILE A 101 -1.83 5.65 -5.06
CA ILE A 101 -3.13 4.98 -5.03
C ILE A 101 -3.58 4.72 -6.46
N ALA A 102 -3.99 3.51 -6.79
CA ALA A 102 -4.47 3.16 -8.12
C ALA A 102 -5.62 2.14 -8.09
N GLY A 103 -6.51 2.23 -9.07
CA GLY A 103 -7.46 1.16 -9.35
C GLY A 103 -6.75 -0.08 -9.90
N ALA A 104 -7.13 -1.26 -9.44
CA ALA A 104 -6.41 -2.50 -9.75
C ALA A 104 -6.93 -3.28 -10.97
N LEU A 105 -8.07 -2.89 -11.52
CA LEU A 105 -8.73 -3.67 -12.58
C LEU A 105 -8.80 -2.93 -13.91
N ASP A 106 -8.36 -3.60 -14.98
CA ASP A 106 -8.60 -3.17 -16.37
C ASP A 106 -10.00 -3.56 -16.88
N HIS A 107 -10.48 -4.76 -16.54
CA HIS A 107 -11.80 -5.26 -16.95
C HIS A 107 -12.45 -6.09 -15.84
N PRO A 108 -13.74 -5.87 -15.55
CA PRO A 108 -14.49 -6.73 -14.63
C PRO A 108 -14.77 -8.08 -15.31
N ASN A 109 -13.92 -9.06 -15.12
CA ASN A 109 -14.28 -10.44 -15.42
C ASN A 109 -15.01 -11.01 -14.21
N GLU A 110 -16.17 -11.61 -14.45
CA GLU A 110 -17.11 -12.07 -13.42
C GLU A 110 -16.51 -13.09 -12.44
N TYR A 111 -15.35 -13.68 -12.73
CA TYR A 111 -14.80 -14.80 -11.96
C TYR A 111 -13.46 -14.56 -11.29
N ARG A 112 -12.65 -13.56 -11.69
CA ARG A 112 -11.36 -13.23 -11.06
C ARG A 112 -10.95 -11.79 -11.34
N ASN A 113 -10.40 -11.12 -10.33
CA ASN A 113 -9.84 -9.78 -10.45
C ASN A 113 -8.41 -9.88 -10.98
N PHE A 114 -8.22 -9.91 -12.29
CA PHE A 114 -6.89 -9.94 -12.88
C PHE A 114 -6.23 -8.56 -12.85
N THR A 115 -4.94 -8.53 -12.53
CA THR A 115 -4.13 -7.31 -12.56
C THR A 115 -3.76 -6.95 -14.00
N GLY A 116 -4.01 -5.70 -14.39
CA GLY A 116 -3.58 -5.14 -15.66
C GLY A 116 -2.06 -4.94 -15.75
N CYS A 117 -1.54 -4.71 -16.96
CA CYS A 117 -0.10 -4.52 -17.19
C CYS A 117 0.47 -3.33 -16.41
N VAL A 118 -0.25 -2.20 -16.36
CA VAL A 118 0.16 -1.02 -15.57
C VAL A 118 0.28 -1.36 -14.10
N VAL A 119 -0.71 -2.03 -13.52
CA VAL A 119 -0.72 -2.40 -12.10
C VAL A 119 0.44 -3.34 -11.76
N ARG A 120 0.72 -4.33 -12.64
CA ARG A 120 1.87 -5.23 -12.43
C ARG A 120 3.21 -4.50 -12.42
N GLU A 121 3.36 -3.51 -13.27
CA GLU A 121 4.56 -2.69 -13.29
C GLU A 121 4.66 -1.78 -12.05
N LEU A 122 3.56 -1.18 -11.61
CA LEU A 122 3.50 -0.42 -10.36
C LEU A 122 3.84 -1.29 -9.13
N LEU A 123 3.34 -2.53 -9.08
CA LEU A 123 3.69 -3.51 -8.02
C LEU A 123 5.21 -3.69 -7.91
N GLN A 124 5.91 -3.73 -9.02
CA GLN A 124 7.35 -3.98 -9.06
C GLN A 124 8.20 -2.72 -8.92
N ARG A 125 7.77 -1.60 -9.48
CA ARG A 125 8.63 -0.43 -9.70
C ARG A 125 8.21 0.85 -8.98
N ALA A 126 6.97 0.94 -8.44
CA ALA A 126 6.54 2.16 -7.75
C ALA A 126 7.49 2.50 -6.58
N PRO A 127 8.14 3.70 -6.57
CA PRO A 127 9.21 4.02 -5.62
C PRO A 127 8.71 4.47 -4.25
N CYS A 128 7.42 4.35 -4.00
CA CYS A 128 6.74 4.70 -2.76
C CYS A 128 5.81 3.55 -2.34
N ASN A 129 5.16 3.65 -1.19
CA ASN A 129 4.11 2.71 -0.84
C ASN A 129 3.01 2.71 -1.92
N LEU A 130 2.32 1.60 -2.09
CA LEU A 130 1.30 1.43 -3.12
C LEU A 130 -0.01 0.94 -2.48
N LEU A 131 -1.12 1.61 -2.80
CA LEU A 131 -2.46 1.13 -2.47
C LEU A 131 -3.19 0.79 -3.77
N LEU A 132 -3.52 -0.47 -3.95
CA LEU A 132 -4.31 -0.96 -5.07
C LEU A 132 -5.74 -1.24 -4.65
N ILE A 133 -6.70 -0.71 -5.39
CA ILE A 133 -8.12 -0.81 -5.09
C ILE A 133 -8.80 -1.64 -6.19
N PRO A 134 -9.11 -2.93 -5.93
CA PRO A 134 -9.70 -3.81 -6.93
C PRO A 134 -11.16 -3.47 -7.25
N SER A 135 -11.91 -2.99 -6.27
CA SER A 135 -13.33 -2.65 -6.42
C SER A 135 -13.62 -1.31 -5.76
N PRO A 136 -13.23 -0.19 -6.41
CA PRO A 136 -13.45 1.13 -5.86
C PRO A 136 -14.95 1.46 -5.73
N SER A 137 -15.30 2.19 -4.67
CA SER A 137 -16.66 2.63 -4.38
C SER A 137 -16.69 4.12 -4.02
N GLU A 138 -17.68 4.84 -4.50
CA GLU A 138 -17.93 6.23 -4.12
C GLU A 138 -18.40 6.33 -2.66
N ASN A 139 -19.09 5.30 -2.17
CA ASN A 139 -19.56 5.23 -0.79
C ASN A 139 -18.47 4.73 0.16
N ALA A 140 -18.49 5.22 1.38
CA ALA A 140 -17.63 4.68 2.43
C ALA A 140 -18.03 3.23 2.75
N PRO A 141 -17.04 2.34 3.06
CA PRO A 141 -17.33 1.00 3.55
C PRO A 141 -18.24 1.06 4.77
N GLN A 142 -19.19 0.13 4.84
CA GLN A 142 -20.10 0.00 5.98
C GLN A 142 -19.77 -1.30 6.74
N GLY A 143 -19.96 -1.27 8.04
CA GLY A 143 -19.74 -2.42 8.91
C GLY A 143 -18.40 -2.40 9.62
N ARG A 144 -18.03 -3.54 10.21
CA ARG A 144 -16.78 -3.74 10.93
C ARG A 144 -15.61 -3.66 9.97
N LYS A 145 -14.64 -2.79 10.28
CA LYS A 145 -13.43 -2.65 9.46
C LYS A 145 -12.44 -3.76 9.78
N THR A 146 -12.03 -4.50 8.77
CA THR A 146 -11.16 -5.67 8.91
C THR A 146 -9.87 -5.50 8.11
N ALA A 147 -8.77 -5.98 8.66
CA ALA A 147 -7.48 -6.01 7.97
C ALA A 147 -6.85 -7.41 8.04
N CYS A 148 -6.08 -7.75 7.02
CA CYS A 148 -5.23 -8.93 7.00
C CYS A 148 -3.78 -8.46 6.82
N LEU A 149 -2.92 -8.82 7.76
CA LEU A 149 -1.48 -8.60 7.68
C LEU A 149 -0.80 -9.90 7.29
N MET A 150 -0.05 -9.90 6.20
CA MET A 150 0.74 -11.05 5.78
C MET A 150 2.20 -10.89 6.17
N VAL A 151 2.75 -11.88 6.87
CA VAL A 151 4.14 -11.90 7.30
C VAL A 151 4.79 -13.27 7.03
N GLU A 152 6.11 -13.31 6.97
CA GLU A 152 6.86 -14.57 7.02
C GLU A 152 7.00 -15.03 8.48
N ALA A 153 6.69 -16.27 8.79
CA ALA A 153 6.63 -16.77 10.16
C ALA A 153 7.98 -16.68 10.91
N HIS A 154 9.09 -16.83 10.20
CA HIS A 154 10.46 -16.83 10.75
C HIS A 154 11.08 -15.43 10.81
N ARG A 155 10.58 -14.49 10.00
CA ARG A 155 11.05 -13.08 9.93
C ARG A 155 9.90 -12.13 9.67
N PRO A 156 9.03 -11.89 10.65
CA PRO A 156 7.88 -11.04 10.44
C PRO A 156 8.32 -9.60 10.15
N ARG A 157 7.99 -9.13 8.95
CA ARG A 157 8.13 -7.73 8.55
C ARG A 157 6.77 -7.08 8.63
N TRP A 158 6.67 -6.06 9.44
CA TRP A 158 5.36 -5.47 9.74
C TRP A 158 5.42 -4.02 10.23
N ARG A 159 6.62 -3.46 10.43
CA ARG A 159 6.77 -2.13 11.02
C ARG A 159 6.16 -1.02 10.17
N ALA A 160 6.32 -1.08 8.85
CA ALA A 160 5.64 -0.14 7.95
C ALA A 160 4.12 -0.39 7.91
N ALA A 161 3.70 -1.66 8.06
CA ALA A 161 2.29 -2.01 8.17
C ALA A 161 1.67 -1.50 9.47
N ARG A 162 2.41 -1.43 10.58
CA ARG A 162 1.92 -0.88 11.86
C ARG A 162 1.43 0.56 11.71
N GLU A 163 2.20 1.41 11.04
CA GLU A 163 1.81 2.81 10.82
C GLU A 163 0.54 2.92 9.96
N ALA A 164 0.46 2.12 8.90
CA ALA A 164 -0.73 2.06 8.06
C ALA A 164 -1.94 1.55 8.83
N LEU A 165 -1.79 0.47 9.62
CA LEU A 165 -2.86 -0.09 10.45
C LEU A 165 -3.33 0.90 11.52
N ALA A 166 -2.42 1.62 12.17
CA ALA A 166 -2.77 2.66 13.14
C ALA A 166 -3.64 3.76 12.49
N SER A 167 -3.34 4.16 11.26
CA SER A 167 -4.13 5.14 10.51
C SER A 167 -5.45 4.55 10.00
N ILE A 168 -5.47 3.29 9.53
CA ILE A 168 -6.67 2.58 9.10
C ILE A 168 -7.62 2.36 10.28
N ALA A 169 -7.08 2.10 11.47
CA ALA A 169 -7.80 1.75 12.69
C ALA A 169 -8.84 0.64 12.47
N PRO A 170 -8.43 -0.58 12.10
CA PRO A 170 -9.34 -1.70 11.95
C PRO A 170 -9.83 -2.17 13.32
N GLU A 171 -11.02 -2.78 13.36
CA GLU A 171 -11.55 -3.41 14.56
C GLU A 171 -11.03 -4.85 14.74
N PHE A 172 -10.66 -5.48 13.63
CA PHE A 172 -10.11 -6.84 13.59
C PHE A 172 -8.91 -6.92 12.67
N ILE A 173 -7.85 -7.59 13.13
CA ILE A 173 -6.65 -7.89 12.34
C ILE A 173 -6.43 -9.40 12.32
N ALA A 174 -6.45 -10.01 11.14
CA ALA A 174 -5.92 -11.35 10.91
C ALA A 174 -4.43 -11.27 10.56
N VAL A 175 -3.57 -11.88 11.34
CA VAL A 175 -2.15 -12.05 11.02
C VAL A 175 -1.95 -13.41 10.37
N LEU A 176 -1.62 -13.45 9.09
CA LEU A 176 -1.32 -14.67 8.36
C LEU A 176 0.19 -14.84 8.27
N ALA A 177 0.72 -15.74 9.09
CA ALA A 177 2.14 -16.06 9.12
C ALA A 177 2.43 -17.22 8.15
N ALA A 178 3.08 -16.90 7.03
CA ALA A 178 3.49 -17.89 6.04
C ALA A 178 4.71 -18.68 6.52
N ASP A 179 4.56 -19.97 6.72
CA ASP A 179 5.65 -20.91 7.05
C ASP A 179 6.07 -21.63 5.76
N SER A 180 7.12 -21.12 5.12
CA SER A 180 7.68 -21.68 3.90
C SER A 180 9.00 -22.42 4.17
N PRO A 181 9.10 -23.71 3.87
CA PRO A 181 10.36 -24.45 3.99
C PRO A 181 11.52 -23.85 3.17
N PHE A 182 11.20 -23.18 2.06
CA PHE A 182 12.20 -22.54 1.21
C PHE A 182 12.74 -21.24 1.83
N ALA A 183 11.95 -20.54 2.63
CA ALA A 183 12.39 -19.34 3.32
C ALA A 183 13.42 -19.69 4.39
N HIS A 184 13.19 -20.73 5.18
CA HIS A 184 14.14 -21.25 6.17
C HIS A 184 15.48 -21.68 5.53
N ALA A 185 15.43 -22.39 4.40
CA ALA A 185 16.65 -22.83 3.70
C ALA A 185 17.47 -21.63 3.16
N ARG A 186 16.80 -20.60 2.72
CA ARG A 186 17.44 -19.38 2.19
C ARG A 186 18.11 -18.56 3.30
N GLU A 187 17.50 -18.43 4.46
CA GLU A 187 18.11 -17.75 5.62
C GLU A 187 19.32 -18.49 6.16
N ALA A 188 19.21 -19.80 6.31
CA ALA A 188 20.36 -20.63 6.72
C ALA A 188 21.55 -20.47 5.76
N ALA A 189 21.29 -20.24 4.47
CA ALA A 189 22.33 -19.99 3.47
C ALA A 189 22.94 -18.56 3.54
N LEU A 190 22.20 -17.60 4.08
CA LEU A 190 22.65 -16.20 4.15
C LEU A 190 23.37 -15.85 5.47
N GLY A 191 23.33 -16.74 6.48
CA GLY A 191 24.09 -16.57 7.73
C GLY A 191 23.66 -15.39 8.60
N HIS A 192 22.45 -14.85 8.41
CA HIS A 192 21.95 -13.74 9.19
C HIS A 192 21.26 -14.24 10.48
N GLU A 193 22.00 -14.22 11.59
CA GLU A 193 21.44 -14.34 12.97
C GLU A 193 21.10 -12.93 13.50
N GLU A 194 20.20 -12.19 12.87
CA GLU A 194 19.63 -11.01 13.50
C GLU A 194 18.49 -11.46 14.45
N ALA A 195 18.45 -10.87 15.65
CA ALA A 195 17.34 -11.07 16.57
C ALA A 195 16.05 -10.51 15.92
N HIS A 196 15.12 -11.38 15.56
CA HIS A 196 13.83 -10.99 15.00
C HIS A 196 12.78 -10.93 16.10
N GLU A 197 11.84 -10.00 15.94
CA GLU A 197 10.63 -9.99 16.75
C GLU A 197 9.86 -11.31 16.55
N SER A 198 9.31 -11.85 17.63
CA SER A 198 8.47 -13.04 17.54
C SER A 198 7.07 -12.68 17.00
N LEU A 199 6.34 -13.67 16.50
CA LEU A 199 4.94 -13.46 16.10
C LEU A 199 4.06 -13.04 17.27
N ASP A 200 4.39 -13.47 18.48
CA ASP A 200 3.67 -13.06 19.70
C ASP A 200 3.88 -11.57 19.99
N ASP A 201 5.11 -11.06 19.86
CA ASP A 201 5.42 -9.63 20.01
C ASP A 201 4.68 -8.79 18.97
N VAL A 202 4.58 -9.30 17.71
CA VAL A 202 3.79 -8.65 16.65
C VAL A 202 2.32 -8.56 17.05
N CYS A 203 1.74 -9.67 17.50
CA CYS A 203 0.32 -9.70 17.91
C CYS A 203 0.05 -8.83 19.14
N GLU A 204 0.94 -8.79 20.12
CA GLU A 204 0.82 -7.90 21.27
C GLU A 204 0.80 -6.43 20.85
N SER A 205 1.74 -6.04 19.99
CA SER A 205 1.80 -4.66 19.47
C SER A 205 0.59 -4.29 18.61
N LEU A 206 0.02 -5.23 17.87
CA LEU A 206 -1.20 -5.02 17.07
C LEU A 206 -2.45 -4.94 17.95
N GLY A 207 -2.44 -5.57 19.12
CA GLY A 207 -3.50 -5.44 20.14
C GLY A 207 -3.66 -4.02 20.70
N GLU A 208 -2.65 -3.15 20.53
CA GLU A 208 -2.76 -1.72 20.82
C GLU A 208 -3.57 -0.95 19.76
N ILE A 209 -3.71 -1.52 18.56
CA ILE A 209 -4.35 -0.88 17.39
C ILE A 209 -5.78 -1.38 17.20
N ALA A 210 -5.99 -2.69 17.31
CA ALA A 210 -7.27 -3.34 17.04
C ALA A 210 -7.81 -4.02 18.30
N ALA A 211 -9.15 -4.06 18.42
CA ALA A 211 -9.82 -4.73 19.54
C ALA A 211 -9.62 -6.25 19.52
N GLU A 212 -9.35 -6.83 18.36
CA GLU A 212 -9.19 -8.27 18.18
C GLU A 212 -8.08 -8.56 17.15
N VAL A 213 -7.14 -9.44 17.53
CA VAL A 213 -6.05 -9.91 16.67
C VAL A 213 -6.07 -11.44 16.66
N ASP A 214 -6.09 -12.03 15.46
CA ASP A 214 -6.09 -13.49 15.27
C ASP A 214 -4.84 -13.90 14.48
N LEU A 215 -4.00 -14.76 15.06
CA LEU A 215 -2.79 -15.28 14.42
C LEU A 215 -3.04 -16.66 13.82
N ARG A 216 -2.76 -16.78 12.52
CA ARG A 216 -2.83 -18.07 11.81
C ARG A 216 -1.52 -18.37 11.11
N SER A 217 -0.84 -19.45 11.53
CA SER A 217 0.29 -20.00 10.79
C SER A 217 -0.21 -20.85 9.63
N VAL A 218 0.28 -20.54 8.43
CA VAL A 218 -0.12 -21.23 7.20
C VAL A 218 1.11 -21.88 6.56
N ARG A 219 1.15 -23.20 6.58
CA ARG A 219 2.16 -23.96 5.82
C ARG A 219 1.73 -24.05 4.37
N SER A 220 2.47 -23.42 3.49
CA SER A 220 2.16 -23.45 2.07
C SER A 220 3.44 -23.40 1.23
N ASN A 221 3.53 -24.34 0.29
CA ASN A 221 4.62 -24.36 -0.69
C ASN A 221 4.33 -23.48 -1.91
N THR A 222 3.08 -23.08 -2.16
CA THR A 222 2.65 -22.48 -3.42
C THR A 222 1.96 -21.13 -3.27
N GLY A 223 1.72 -20.63 -2.08
CA GLY A 223 1.00 -19.37 -1.88
C GLY A 223 -0.50 -19.38 -2.25
N PHE A 224 -1.00 -20.37 -3.03
CA PHE A 224 -2.42 -20.46 -3.37
C PHE A 224 -3.31 -20.63 -2.14
N THR A 225 -2.88 -21.41 -1.17
CA THR A 225 -3.60 -21.55 0.11
C THR A 225 -3.78 -20.20 0.82
N LEU A 226 -2.78 -19.34 0.79
CA LEU A 226 -2.87 -18.00 1.34
C LEU A 226 -3.87 -17.14 0.57
N CYS A 227 -3.86 -17.23 -0.76
CA CYS A 227 -4.82 -16.54 -1.61
C CYS A 227 -6.27 -16.98 -1.27
N ASP A 228 -6.50 -18.28 -1.15
CA ASP A 228 -7.82 -18.82 -0.82
C ASP A 228 -8.30 -18.36 0.56
N ILE A 229 -7.43 -18.37 1.58
CA ILE A 229 -7.74 -17.88 2.92
C ILE A 229 -8.10 -16.38 2.90
N VAL A 230 -7.33 -15.57 2.17
CA VAL A 230 -7.62 -14.13 2.07
C VAL A 230 -8.93 -13.90 1.32
N GLN A 231 -9.21 -14.65 0.26
CA GLN A 231 -10.47 -14.55 -0.49
C GLN A 231 -11.68 -14.96 0.36
N GLU A 232 -11.55 -16.02 1.16
CA GLU A 232 -12.62 -16.49 2.06
C GLU A 232 -12.85 -15.49 3.21
N ALA A 233 -11.78 -14.96 3.79
CA ALA A 233 -11.86 -13.95 4.86
C ALA A 233 -12.42 -12.62 4.37
N ALA A 234 -12.25 -12.32 3.07
CA ALA A 234 -12.70 -11.08 2.41
C ALA A 234 -12.40 -9.81 3.24
N PRO A 235 -11.13 -9.57 3.67
CA PRO A 235 -10.82 -8.41 4.49
C PRO A 235 -11.00 -7.12 3.68
N ASP A 236 -11.27 -6.00 4.37
CA ASP A 236 -11.31 -4.69 3.71
C ASP A 236 -9.93 -4.29 3.20
N TYR A 237 -8.88 -4.64 3.96
CA TYR A 237 -7.48 -4.30 3.64
C TYR A 237 -6.58 -5.51 3.78
N LEU A 238 -5.69 -5.67 2.81
CA LEU A 238 -4.58 -6.62 2.83
C LEU A 238 -3.27 -5.83 2.89
N LEU A 239 -2.44 -6.08 3.89
CA LEU A 239 -1.17 -5.39 4.07
C LEU A 239 -0.02 -6.38 3.89
N VAL A 240 0.95 -5.97 3.09
CA VAL A 240 2.16 -6.74 2.76
C VAL A 240 3.35 -5.83 2.79
N GLU A 241 4.42 -6.20 3.47
CA GLU A 241 5.72 -5.54 3.33
C GLU A 241 6.61 -6.27 2.32
N ALA A 242 7.15 -5.53 1.36
CA ALA A 242 8.04 -6.03 0.34
C ALA A 242 9.45 -5.48 0.48
N GLU A 243 10.44 -6.24 0.05
CA GLU A 243 11.82 -5.78 -0.02
C GLU A 243 12.08 -4.98 -1.29
N TRP A 244 13.07 -4.07 -1.22
CA TRP A 244 13.65 -3.43 -2.37
C TRP A 244 15.00 -4.05 -2.69
N ARG A 245 15.18 -4.49 -3.95
CA ARG A 245 16.44 -4.98 -4.49
C ARG A 245 16.57 -4.53 -5.94
N ASP A 246 17.73 -4.03 -6.32
CA ASP A 246 18.04 -3.62 -7.70
C ASP A 246 16.97 -2.69 -8.32
N ARG A 247 16.55 -1.68 -7.55
CA ARG A 247 15.49 -0.72 -7.92
C ARG A 247 14.12 -1.35 -8.22
N LYS A 248 13.89 -2.55 -7.70
CA LYS A 248 12.60 -3.23 -7.82
C LYS A 248 12.12 -3.72 -6.47
N ARG A 249 10.82 -3.76 -6.35
CA ARG A 249 10.16 -4.40 -5.22
C ARG A 249 10.11 -5.91 -5.46
N VAL A 250 10.54 -6.66 -4.47
CA VAL A 250 10.58 -8.11 -4.51
C VAL A 250 9.56 -8.64 -3.51
N LEU A 251 8.55 -9.32 -4.03
CA LEU A 251 7.60 -10.06 -3.21
C LEU A 251 8.22 -11.40 -2.79
N PRO A 252 7.97 -11.87 -1.56
CA PRO A 252 8.24 -13.25 -1.20
C PRO A 252 7.55 -14.23 -2.17
N PRO A 253 8.15 -15.38 -2.50
CA PRO A 253 7.60 -16.31 -3.49
C PRO A 253 6.17 -16.78 -3.20
N HIS A 254 5.80 -16.92 -1.93
CA HIS A 254 4.44 -17.29 -1.51
C HIS A 254 3.40 -16.19 -1.76
N LEU A 255 3.82 -15.00 -2.18
CA LEU A 255 2.96 -13.86 -2.54
C LEU A 255 2.96 -13.54 -4.04
N ASP A 256 3.61 -14.35 -4.87
CA ASP A 256 3.66 -14.14 -6.33
C ASP A 256 2.26 -14.10 -6.98
N TRP A 257 1.27 -14.71 -6.35
CA TRP A 257 -0.11 -14.65 -6.79
C TRP A 257 -0.70 -13.22 -6.80
N LEU A 258 -0.16 -12.29 -6.02
CA LEU A 258 -0.55 -10.87 -6.05
C LEU A 258 -0.30 -10.21 -7.42
N ASN A 259 0.63 -10.75 -8.20
CA ASN A 259 0.83 -10.30 -9.59
C ASN A 259 -0.34 -10.69 -10.53
N GLN A 260 -1.24 -11.54 -10.07
CA GLN A 260 -2.37 -12.04 -10.85
C GLN A 260 -3.72 -11.62 -10.28
N VAL A 261 -3.85 -11.63 -8.94
CA VAL A 261 -5.12 -11.40 -8.24
C VAL A 261 -4.91 -10.49 -7.05
N ILE A 262 -5.73 -9.45 -6.93
CA ILE A 262 -5.79 -8.57 -5.76
C ILE A 262 -7.17 -8.71 -5.13
N PRO A 263 -7.30 -9.49 -4.04
CA PRO A 263 -8.60 -9.87 -3.48
C PRO A 263 -9.24 -8.78 -2.61
N ALA A 264 -8.45 -7.85 -2.11
CA ALA A 264 -8.86 -6.78 -1.21
C ALA A 264 -8.11 -5.49 -1.55
N ARG A 265 -8.34 -4.39 -0.84
CA ARG A 265 -7.49 -3.20 -0.94
C ARG A 265 -6.09 -3.55 -0.48
N LEU A 266 -5.15 -3.61 -1.41
CA LEU A 266 -3.78 -4.04 -1.13
C LEU A 266 -2.89 -2.85 -0.82
N PHE A 267 -2.44 -2.75 0.44
CA PHE A 267 -1.30 -1.95 0.81
C PHE A 267 -0.01 -2.75 0.61
N LEU A 268 0.76 -2.38 -0.38
CA LEU A 268 2.10 -2.89 -0.57
C LEU A 268 3.11 -1.86 -0.06
N LEU A 269 3.71 -2.19 1.07
CA LEU A 269 4.57 -1.32 1.85
C LEU A 269 6.04 -1.65 1.58
N GLY A 270 6.87 -0.65 1.73
CA GLY A 270 8.30 -0.72 1.46
C GLY A 270 8.70 0.34 0.44
N LYS A 271 9.53 1.25 0.89
CA LYS A 271 10.13 2.31 0.08
C LYS A 271 11.56 1.92 -0.28
N PRO A 272 12.11 2.38 -1.41
CA PRO A 272 13.53 2.25 -1.67
C PRO A 272 14.32 2.93 -0.55
N PRO A 273 15.51 2.42 -0.18
CA PRO A 273 16.41 3.13 0.71
C PRO A 273 16.70 4.51 0.12
N ARG A 274 16.62 5.55 0.94
CA ARG A 274 17.01 6.89 0.51
C ARG A 274 18.50 6.88 0.19
N GLU A 275 18.90 7.50 -0.93
CA GLU A 275 20.31 7.57 -1.34
C GLU A 275 21.20 8.25 -0.30
N ASP A 276 20.62 9.09 0.58
CA ASP A 276 21.31 9.75 1.69
C ASP A 276 21.67 8.82 2.88
N SER A 277 21.23 7.55 2.84
CA SER A 277 21.49 6.57 3.92
C SER A 277 22.73 5.72 3.67
N VAL A 278 23.46 5.96 2.60
CA VAL A 278 24.74 5.29 2.29
C VAL A 278 25.89 6.25 2.60
N GLU A 279 26.01 6.66 3.86
CA GLU A 279 27.27 7.22 4.37
C GLU A 279 27.53 6.65 5.77
N LEU A 280 28.70 6.02 5.85
CA LEU A 280 29.58 5.62 6.93
C LEU A 280 29.44 4.18 7.42
#